data_f16a32bd1b9f2390994d6e19d9c14659
#
_entry.id   f16a32bd1b9f2390994d6e19d9c14659
#
_cell.length_a   1.000
_cell.length_b   1.000
_cell.length_c   1.000
_cell.angle_alpha   90.00
_cell.angle_beta   90.00
_cell.angle_gamma   90.00
#
_symmetry.space_group_name_H-M   'P 1'
#
loop_
_entity.id
_entity.type
_entity.pdbx_description
1 polymer ?
#
loop_
_entity_poly.entity_id
_entity_poly.type
_entity_poly.pdbx_seq_one_letter_code
_entity_poly.pdbx_strand_id
1 'polypeptide(L)'
;MSHPVVHFEIGCKDKEATSAFYSSAFGWKIDAGPMGMIDTGSTAGIPGHVAALGHEPHQFTHFYVQTDDVAASLAQIEQLGGKTVVPPVEIPGGTFAWFSDPEGNIVGLWKPA
;
A
#
# COMPACT_ATOMS: atom_id res chain seq x y z
N MET A 1 15.37 -10.02 -12.12
CA MET A 1 14.86 -8.65 -12.05
C MET A 1 14.46 -8.31 -10.63
N SER A 2 14.78 -7.11 -10.20
CA SER A 2 14.46 -6.65 -8.85
C SER A 2 13.23 -5.77 -8.87
N HIS A 3 12.40 -5.95 -7.86
CA HIS A 3 11.18 -5.16 -7.68
C HIS A 3 11.30 -4.39 -6.37
N PRO A 4 11.50 -3.07 -6.42
CA PRO A 4 11.70 -2.31 -5.17
C PRO A 4 10.42 -2.16 -4.38
N VAL A 5 10.57 -2.03 -3.06
CA VAL A 5 9.48 -1.59 -2.18
C VAL A 5 9.45 -0.07 -2.27
N VAL A 6 8.31 0.49 -2.68
CA VAL A 6 8.23 1.92 -3.00
C VAL A 6 7.18 2.69 -2.20
N HIS A 7 6.35 2.02 -1.42
CA HIS A 7 5.22 2.67 -0.76
C HIS A 7 4.76 1.83 0.42
N PHE A 8 4.26 2.48 1.47
CA PHE A 8 3.64 1.75 2.60
C PHE A 8 2.21 2.26 2.81
N GLU A 9 1.41 1.45 3.48
CA GLU A 9 0.02 1.79 3.77
C GLU A 9 -0.31 1.44 5.20
N ILE A 10 -1.02 2.35 5.87
CA ILE A 10 -1.53 2.15 7.22
C ILE A 10 -3.05 2.20 7.14
N GLY A 11 -3.69 1.10 7.50
CA GLY A 11 -5.14 1.01 7.54
C GLY A 11 -5.68 1.40 8.90
N CYS A 12 -6.88 2.00 8.92
CA CYS A 12 -7.50 2.46 10.15
C CYS A 12 -9.00 2.63 9.97
N LYS A 13 -9.70 2.82 11.09
CA LYS A 13 -11.11 3.20 11.07
C LYS A 13 -11.29 4.71 11.05
N ASP A 14 -10.46 5.43 11.80
CA ASP A 14 -10.53 6.89 11.92
C ASP A 14 -9.27 7.50 11.33
N LYS A 15 -9.37 7.92 10.08
CA LYS A 15 -8.26 8.45 9.32
C LYS A 15 -7.69 9.73 9.94
N GLU A 16 -8.57 10.61 10.44
CA GLU A 16 -8.16 11.89 11.03
C GLU A 16 -7.34 11.65 12.31
N ALA A 17 -7.85 10.80 13.21
CA ALA A 17 -7.15 10.50 14.45
C ALA A 17 -5.84 9.77 14.21
N THR A 18 -5.81 8.84 13.28
CA THR A 18 -4.60 8.09 12.92
C THR A 18 -3.56 9.01 12.31
N SER A 19 -3.96 9.89 11.40
CA SER A 19 -3.07 10.86 10.78
C SER A 19 -2.46 11.81 11.83
N ALA A 20 -3.28 12.31 12.76
CA ALA A 20 -2.81 13.18 13.82
C ALA A 20 -1.79 12.48 14.72
N PHE A 21 -2.01 11.20 15.02
CA PHE A 21 -1.08 10.41 15.82
C PHE A 21 0.30 10.35 15.15
N TYR A 22 0.35 9.94 13.88
CA TYR A 22 1.63 9.78 13.18
C TYR A 22 2.33 11.10 12.91
N SER A 23 1.57 12.15 12.60
CA SER A 23 2.14 13.49 12.43
C SER A 23 2.78 13.98 13.72
N SER A 24 2.12 13.76 14.86
CA SER A 24 2.65 14.17 16.17
C SER A 24 3.85 13.33 16.59
N ALA A 25 3.80 12.04 16.33
CA ALA A 25 4.87 11.12 16.76
C ALA A 25 6.15 11.30 15.94
N PHE A 26 6.04 11.51 14.64
CA PHE A 26 7.18 11.45 13.72
C PHE A 26 7.37 12.70 12.87
N GLY A 27 6.52 13.70 13.00
CA GLY A 27 6.63 14.92 12.20
C GLY A 27 6.24 14.74 10.73
N TRP A 28 5.52 13.70 10.41
CA TRP A 28 5.09 13.44 9.03
C TRP A 28 4.01 14.43 8.63
N LYS A 29 4.03 14.83 7.35
CA LYS A 29 2.95 15.61 6.75
C LYS A 29 1.98 14.65 6.08
N ILE A 30 0.74 14.64 6.55
CA ILE A 30 -0.27 13.74 6.02
C ILE A 30 -1.40 14.58 5.43
N ASP A 31 -1.69 14.34 4.15
CA ASP A 31 -2.72 15.04 3.41
C ASP A 31 -4.09 14.70 4.00
N ALA A 32 -4.88 15.72 4.32
CA ALA A 32 -6.25 15.55 4.82
C ALA A 32 -7.23 15.12 3.73
N GLY A 33 -6.82 15.13 2.46
CA GLY A 33 -7.67 14.74 1.34
C GLY A 33 -7.93 13.24 1.28
N PRO A 34 -8.69 12.79 0.27
CA PRO A 34 -9.13 11.39 0.19
C PRO A 34 -7.98 10.38 0.06
N MET A 35 -6.84 10.79 -0.50
CA MET A 35 -5.71 9.89 -0.69
C MET A 35 -4.91 9.65 0.59
N GLY A 36 -4.92 10.58 1.54
CA GLY A 36 -4.20 10.44 2.80
C GLY A 36 -2.70 10.27 2.64
N MET A 37 -2.11 10.93 1.64
CA MET A 37 -0.69 10.76 1.32
C MET A 37 0.21 11.22 2.46
N ILE A 38 1.24 10.42 2.73
CA ILE A 38 2.22 10.66 3.79
C ILE A 38 3.53 11.09 3.16
N ASP A 39 4.00 12.29 3.56
CA ASP A 39 5.34 12.78 3.25
C ASP A 39 6.14 12.78 4.55
N THR A 40 7.13 11.90 4.63
CA THR A 40 7.96 11.79 5.84
C THR A 40 8.94 12.95 5.97
N GLY A 41 9.11 13.76 4.92
CA GLY A 41 10.06 14.88 4.94
C GLY A 41 11.50 14.47 4.77
N SER A 42 11.76 13.22 4.41
CA SER A 42 13.11 12.69 4.26
C SER A 42 13.23 11.93 2.95
N THR A 43 14.41 12.02 2.33
CA THR A 43 14.75 11.18 1.16
C THR A 43 15.29 9.82 1.57
N ALA A 44 15.48 9.57 2.85
CA ALA A 44 16.06 8.32 3.35
C ALA A 44 15.05 7.19 3.42
N GLY A 45 13.77 7.47 3.31
CA GLY A 45 12.72 6.46 3.38
C GLY A 45 11.82 6.49 2.16
N ILE A 46 10.63 5.93 2.33
CA ILE A 46 9.62 5.85 1.25
C ILE A 46 8.36 6.59 1.70
N PRO A 47 7.57 7.07 0.74
CA PRO A 47 6.26 7.65 1.04
C PRO A 47 5.23 6.57 1.36
N GLY A 48 4.07 6.99 1.83
CA GLY A 48 2.98 6.08 2.10
C GLY A 48 1.65 6.79 2.09
N HIS A 49 0.62 6.11 2.60
CA HIS A 49 -0.69 6.73 2.78
C HIS A 49 -1.45 6.06 3.92
N VAL A 50 -2.44 6.79 4.42
CA VAL A 50 -3.37 6.31 5.43
C VAL A 50 -4.69 6.01 4.75
N ALA A 51 -5.24 4.83 4.96
CA ALA A 51 -6.47 4.39 4.31
C ALA A 51 -7.52 3.98 5.35
N ALA A 52 -8.72 4.53 5.22
CA ALA A 52 -9.89 4.08 5.95
C ALA A 52 -10.83 3.43 4.94
N LEU A 53 -10.77 2.11 4.82
CA LEU A 53 -11.49 1.39 3.78
C LEU A 53 -13.01 1.37 4.00
N GLY A 54 -13.45 1.50 5.25
CA GLY A 54 -14.87 1.41 5.58
C GLY A 54 -15.40 -0.02 5.70
N HIS A 55 -14.51 -1.00 5.60
CA HIS A 55 -14.84 -2.42 5.72
C HIS A 55 -13.61 -3.19 6.18
N GLU A 56 -13.78 -4.43 6.58
CA GLU A 56 -12.64 -5.28 6.96
C GLU A 56 -11.73 -5.55 5.75
N PRO A 57 -10.41 -5.63 5.96
CA PRO A 57 -9.73 -5.37 7.23
C PRO A 57 -9.64 -3.86 7.52
N HIS A 58 -9.88 -3.44 8.77
CA HIS A 58 -9.75 -2.02 9.13
C HIS A 58 -8.33 -1.65 9.50
N GLN A 59 -7.72 -2.41 10.39
CA GLN A 59 -6.38 -2.13 10.89
C GLN A 59 -5.37 -3.09 10.24
N PHE A 60 -4.41 -2.51 9.52
CA PHE A 60 -3.36 -3.28 8.86
C PHE A 60 -2.20 -2.35 8.52
N THR A 61 -1.06 -2.93 8.28
CA THR A 61 0.06 -2.22 7.64
C THR A 61 0.62 -3.13 6.57
N HIS A 62 0.91 -2.58 5.40
CA HIS A 62 1.62 -3.33 4.38
C HIS A 62 2.42 -2.39 3.48
N PHE A 63 3.25 -2.98 2.64
CA PHE A 63 4.06 -2.24 1.69
C PHE A 63 3.68 -2.63 0.27
N TYR A 64 4.09 -1.80 -0.67
CA TYR A 64 3.86 -2.05 -2.10
C TYR A 64 5.18 -2.30 -2.81
N VAL A 65 5.20 -3.33 -3.64
CA VAL A 65 6.32 -3.71 -4.49
C VAL A 65 6.01 -3.21 -5.90
N GLN A 66 6.93 -2.48 -6.49
CA GLN A 66 6.73 -1.97 -7.85
C GLN A 66 7.00 -3.05 -8.88
N THR A 67 6.15 -3.11 -9.88
CA THR A 67 6.27 -4.04 -11.00
C THR A 67 5.87 -3.34 -12.29
N ASP A 68 6.38 -3.84 -13.41
CA ASP A 68 6.02 -3.33 -14.73
C ASP A 68 4.74 -3.95 -15.27
N ASP A 69 4.30 -5.08 -14.69
CA ASP A 69 3.12 -5.80 -15.17
C ASP A 69 2.45 -6.48 -13.98
N VAL A 70 1.39 -5.85 -13.48
CA VAL A 70 0.68 -6.33 -12.29
C VAL A 70 0.07 -7.71 -12.52
N ALA A 71 -0.57 -7.91 -13.68
CA ALA A 71 -1.24 -9.19 -13.98
C ALA A 71 -0.22 -10.34 -14.09
N ALA A 72 0.91 -10.09 -14.75
CA ALA A 72 1.95 -11.12 -14.88
C ALA A 72 2.57 -11.45 -13.52
N SER A 73 2.78 -10.43 -12.68
CA SER A 73 3.30 -10.65 -11.33
C SER A 73 2.34 -11.48 -10.49
N LEU A 74 1.04 -11.20 -10.56
CA LEU A 74 0.03 -12.01 -9.86
C LEU A 74 0.02 -13.45 -10.33
N ALA A 75 0.12 -13.67 -11.64
CA ALA A 75 0.16 -15.03 -12.18
C ALA A 75 1.37 -15.81 -11.64
N GLN A 76 2.53 -15.17 -11.59
CA GLN A 76 3.74 -15.79 -11.04
C GLN A 76 3.59 -16.06 -9.54
N ILE A 77 3.02 -15.11 -8.80
CA ILE A 77 2.78 -15.26 -7.35
C ILE A 77 1.89 -16.47 -7.09
N GLU A 78 0.83 -16.64 -7.89
CA GLU A 78 -0.06 -17.79 -7.73
C GLU A 78 0.65 -19.11 -8.02
N GLN A 79 1.52 -19.15 -9.01
CA GLN A 79 2.35 -20.33 -9.29
C GLN A 79 3.29 -20.67 -8.13
N LEU A 80 3.71 -19.66 -7.38
CA LEU A 80 4.63 -19.84 -6.26
C LEU A 80 3.91 -20.12 -4.93
N GLY A 81 2.58 -20.25 -4.96
CA GLY A 81 1.81 -20.61 -3.77
C GLY A 81 1.10 -19.44 -3.09
N GLY A 82 1.21 -18.25 -3.62
CA GLY A 82 0.45 -17.10 -3.13
C GLY A 82 -0.95 -17.04 -3.71
N LYS A 83 -1.72 -16.03 -3.32
CA LYS A 83 -3.10 -15.84 -3.80
C LYS A 83 -3.36 -14.38 -4.09
N THR A 84 -4.15 -14.11 -5.12
CA THR A 84 -4.67 -12.77 -5.38
C THR A 84 -5.74 -12.45 -4.33
N VAL A 85 -5.58 -11.33 -3.63
CA VAL A 85 -6.54 -10.84 -2.64
C VAL A 85 -7.41 -9.74 -3.24
N VAL A 86 -6.77 -8.77 -3.93
CA VAL A 86 -7.46 -7.73 -4.68
C VAL A 86 -6.91 -7.78 -6.11
N PRO A 87 -7.75 -8.08 -7.11
CA PRO A 87 -7.29 -8.07 -8.50
C PRO A 87 -6.89 -6.67 -8.95
N PRO A 88 -6.22 -6.53 -10.11
CA PRO A 88 -5.74 -5.22 -10.55
C PRO A 88 -6.83 -4.15 -10.60
N VAL A 89 -6.54 -2.99 -10.00
CA VAL A 89 -7.43 -1.83 -9.96
C VAL A 89 -6.67 -0.65 -10.55
N GLU A 90 -7.25 -0.01 -11.55
CA GLU A 90 -6.70 1.21 -12.12
C GLU A 90 -7.21 2.41 -11.33
N ILE A 91 -6.27 3.27 -10.92
CA ILE A 91 -6.57 4.53 -10.23
C ILE A 91 -5.78 5.64 -10.90
N PRO A 92 -6.11 6.91 -10.67
CA PRO A 92 -5.23 7.99 -11.10
C PRO A 92 -3.82 7.79 -10.54
N GLY A 93 -2.84 7.75 -11.40
CA GLY A 93 -1.45 7.54 -11.00
C GLY A 93 -0.92 6.14 -11.23
N GLY A 94 -1.77 5.14 -11.45
CA GLY A 94 -1.26 3.80 -11.74
C GLY A 94 -2.25 2.68 -11.50
N THR A 95 -1.71 1.48 -11.34
CA THR A 95 -2.49 0.26 -11.11
C THR A 95 -1.96 -0.43 -9.86
N PHE A 96 -2.85 -0.90 -9.00
CA PHE A 96 -2.45 -1.67 -7.82
C PHE A 96 -3.21 -2.99 -7.74
N ALA A 97 -2.66 -3.90 -6.95
CA ALA A 97 -3.32 -5.15 -6.57
C ALA A 97 -2.79 -5.57 -5.21
N TRP A 98 -3.50 -6.46 -4.55
CA TRP A 98 -3.04 -7.07 -3.31
C TRP A 98 -2.95 -8.57 -3.48
N PHE A 99 -1.94 -9.17 -2.88
CA PHE A 99 -1.81 -10.62 -2.84
C PHE A 99 -1.44 -11.06 -1.42
N SER A 100 -1.63 -12.35 -1.14
CA SER A 100 -1.11 -12.95 0.08
C SER A 100 0.01 -13.91 -0.29
N ASP A 101 1.03 -13.95 0.57
CA ASP A 101 2.08 -14.96 0.46
C ASP A 101 1.58 -16.30 1.02
N PRO A 102 2.36 -17.40 0.93
CA PRO A 102 1.91 -18.70 1.43
C PRO A 102 1.57 -18.74 2.92
N GLU A 103 2.09 -17.81 3.72
CA GLU A 103 1.79 -17.70 5.15
C GLU A 103 0.60 -16.79 5.44
N GLY A 104 0.04 -16.13 4.41
CA GLY A 104 -1.11 -15.25 4.58
C GLY A 104 -0.77 -13.77 4.78
N ASN A 105 0.49 -13.37 4.65
CA ASN A 105 0.85 -11.95 4.73
C ASN A 105 0.35 -11.23 3.48
N ILE A 106 -0.31 -10.09 3.68
CA ILE A 106 -0.86 -9.28 2.59
C ILE A 106 0.16 -8.24 2.17
N VAL A 107 0.43 -8.18 0.87
CA VAL A 107 1.39 -7.24 0.27
C VAL A 107 0.76 -6.65 -0.99
N GLY A 108 1.07 -5.39 -1.28
CA GLY A 108 0.58 -4.71 -2.47
C GLY A 108 1.57 -4.77 -3.64
N LEU A 109 1.00 -4.71 -4.83
CA LEU A 109 1.74 -4.48 -6.08
C LEU A 109 1.36 -3.12 -6.61
N TRP A 110 2.32 -2.43 -7.21
CA TRP A 110 2.11 -1.10 -7.75
C TRP A 110 2.82 -0.95 -9.10
N LYS A 111 2.09 -0.41 -10.07
CA LYS A 111 2.64 0.00 -11.36
C LYS A 111 2.27 1.46 -11.58
N PRO A 112 3.24 2.39 -11.59
CA PRO A 112 2.95 3.80 -11.91
C PRO A 112 2.41 3.95 -13.33
N ALA A 113 1.56 4.93 -13.50
CA ALA A 113 1.00 5.25 -14.82
C ALA A 113 2.08 5.69 -15.80
#